data_cd7bdca1cfb56f9f2ee4cbba134cc1c5
#
_entry.id   cd7bdca1cfb56f9f2ee4cbba134cc1c5
#
_cell.length_a   1.000
_cell.length_b   1.000
_cell.length_c   1.000
_cell.angle_alpha   90.00
_cell.angle_beta   90.00
_cell.angle_gamma   90.00
#
_symmetry.space_group_name_H-M   'P 1'
#
loop_
_entity.id
_entity.type
_entity.pdbx_description
1 polymer ?
#
loop_
_entity_poly.entity_id
_entity_poly.type
_entity_poly.pdbx_seq_one_letter_code
_entity_poly.pdbx_strand_id
1 'polypeptide(L)'
;AQGHAYIPGSSIKGALRTAWLLSAVLADRSTGHSLAQNRRAAFPEDKYVNQLHLRTLKDGSIASDAVNSIFRGIQVSDSLSISDNCMMLAGKTDSATDGGTHSINLCRECAAPGTAIRFKLTLDQSVLKGRITKDSLLESIQQFDAYYQQTYARHFTLPRGAVNLPQQPYLILGGGSGFFAKSLAYPYLGEEEGLRWTAEQMKQMFRNHKHE
;
A
#
# COMPACT_ATOMS: atom_id res chain seq x y z
N ALA A 1 -3.20 11.08 -28.88
CA ALA A 1 -3.81 10.07 -28.02
C ALA A 1 -5.03 10.71 -27.39
N GLN A 2 -6.24 10.23 -27.71
CA GLN A 2 -7.44 10.58 -26.97
C GLN A 2 -7.28 10.01 -25.57
N GLY A 3 -7.39 10.87 -24.55
CA GLY A 3 -7.05 10.54 -23.17
C GLY A 3 -8.10 9.63 -22.54
N HIS A 4 -7.99 8.33 -22.76
CA HIS A 4 -8.75 7.36 -21.99
C HIS A 4 -8.10 7.15 -20.63
N ALA A 5 -8.90 6.97 -19.58
CA ALA A 5 -8.44 6.65 -18.25
C ALA A 5 -7.75 5.27 -18.24
N TYR A 6 -6.71 5.14 -17.43
CA TYR A 6 -6.02 3.88 -17.18
C TYR A 6 -5.36 3.90 -15.79
N ILE A 7 -5.00 2.74 -15.28
CA ILE A 7 -4.22 2.63 -14.04
C ILE A 7 -2.76 2.41 -14.41
N PRO A 8 -1.84 3.29 -13.98
CA PRO A 8 -0.41 3.11 -14.21
C PRO A 8 0.11 1.81 -13.58
N GLY A 9 0.90 1.05 -14.31
CA GLY A 9 1.53 -0.18 -13.81
C GLY A 9 2.42 0.07 -12.59
N SER A 10 3.01 1.26 -12.49
CA SER A 10 3.77 1.69 -11.30
C SER A 10 2.90 1.75 -10.03
N SER A 11 1.63 2.19 -10.15
CA SER A 11 0.69 2.23 -9.03
C SER A 11 0.32 0.81 -8.58
N ILE A 12 0.05 -0.08 -9.52
CA ILE A 12 -0.25 -1.50 -9.23
C ILE A 12 0.97 -2.17 -8.59
N LYS A 13 2.16 -1.96 -9.16
CA LYS A 13 3.42 -2.49 -8.62
C LYS A 13 3.71 -1.96 -7.22
N GLY A 14 3.43 -0.68 -6.95
CA GLY A 14 3.57 -0.08 -5.63
C GLY A 14 2.66 -0.74 -4.59
N ALA A 15 1.40 -1.02 -4.93
CA ALA A 15 0.46 -1.70 -4.03
C ALA A 15 0.88 -3.15 -3.78
N LEU A 16 1.31 -3.89 -4.81
CA LEU A 16 1.87 -5.24 -4.67
C LEU A 16 3.11 -5.26 -3.77
N ARG A 17 3.99 -4.25 -3.94
CA ARG A 17 5.17 -4.09 -3.08
C ARG A 17 4.78 -3.86 -1.62
N THR A 18 3.80 -3.00 -1.36
CA THR A 18 3.33 -2.73 0.00
C THR A 18 2.74 -3.99 0.65
N ALA A 19 1.90 -4.73 -0.08
CA ALA A 19 1.32 -5.98 0.41
C ALA A 19 2.41 -7.03 0.72
N TRP A 20 3.36 -7.20 -0.18
CA TRP A 20 4.46 -8.15 0.03
C TRP A 20 5.37 -7.76 1.20
N LEU A 21 5.70 -6.46 1.33
CA LEU A 21 6.49 -5.96 2.46
C LEU A 21 5.77 -6.14 3.79
N LEU A 22 4.46 -5.90 3.82
CA LEU A 22 3.65 -6.16 5.01
C LEU A 22 3.78 -7.62 5.43
N SER A 23 3.63 -8.57 4.50
CA SER A 23 3.79 -10.00 4.79
C SER A 23 5.18 -10.34 5.32
N ALA A 24 6.22 -9.77 4.71
CA ALA A 24 7.61 -9.97 5.13
C ALA A 24 7.87 -9.43 6.54
N VAL A 25 7.33 -8.26 6.86
CA VAL A 25 7.46 -7.65 8.19
C VAL A 25 6.70 -8.46 9.25
N LEU A 26 5.48 -8.92 8.94
CA LEU A 26 4.71 -9.73 9.89
C LEU A 26 5.36 -11.10 10.16
N ALA A 27 6.02 -11.70 9.15
CA ALA A 27 6.77 -12.92 9.31
C ALA A 27 8.04 -12.75 10.17
N ASP A 28 8.68 -11.58 10.08
CA ASP A 28 9.89 -11.26 10.83
C ASP A 28 9.56 -10.48 12.12
N ARG A 29 8.98 -11.16 13.08
CA ARG A 29 8.58 -10.56 14.38
C ARG A 29 9.73 -9.99 15.20
N SER A 30 10.98 -10.30 14.85
CA SER A 30 12.15 -9.81 15.59
C SER A 30 12.45 -8.33 15.34
N THR A 31 11.91 -7.75 14.29
CA THR A 31 12.22 -6.38 13.87
C THR A 31 11.39 -5.31 14.59
N GLY A 32 10.20 -5.62 15.09
CA GLY A 32 9.30 -4.65 15.72
C GLY A 32 9.87 -3.94 16.96
N HIS A 33 10.74 -4.63 17.72
CA HIS A 33 11.31 -4.05 18.94
C HIS A 33 12.42 -3.03 18.71
N SER A 34 13.16 -3.09 17.59
CA SER A 34 14.30 -2.21 17.39
C SER A 34 13.93 -0.79 16.95
N LEU A 35 12.77 -0.60 16.32
CA LEU A 35 12.30 0.74 15.93
C LEU A 35 11.55 1.46 17.03
N ALA A 36 10.86 0.76 17.91
CA ALA A 36 10.23 1.38 19.07
C ALA A 36 11.25 2.17 19.93
N GLN A 37 12.51 1.75 19.92
CA GLN A 37 13.62 2.43 20.62
C GLN A 37 14.19 3.61 19.84
N ASN A 38 14.07 3.65 18.50
CA ASN A 38 14.64 4.71 17.68
C ASN A 38 13.58 5.32 16.75
N ARG A 39 12.72 6.18 17.29
CA ARG A 39 11.59 6.85 16.60
C ARG A 39 11.98 7.67 15.36
N ARG A 40 13.28 7.90 15.13
CA ARG A 40 13.81 8.64 13.97
C ARG A 40 14.37 7.73 12.89
N ALA A 41 14.49 6.43 13.14
CA ALA A 41 14.99 5.51 12.12
C ALA A 41 13.93 5.30 11.04
N ALA A 42 14.35 5.36 9.79
CA ALA A 42 13.52 4.92 8.67
C ALA A 42 13.18 3.43 8.82
N PHE A 43 11.99 3.02 8.35
CA PHE A 43 11.65 1.60 8.31
C PHE A 43 12.68 0.85 7.46
N PRO A 44 13.22 -0.29 7.92
CA PRO A 44 14.28 -1.00 7.23
C PRO A 44 13.72 -1.82 6.05
N GLU A 45 12.98 -1.16 5.16
CA GLU A 45 12.48 -1.79 3.92
C GLU A 45 13.60 -2.43 3.12
N ASP A 46 14.78 -1.81 3.16
CA ASP A 46 15.98 -2.26 2.48
C ASP A 46 16.39 -3.69 2.84
N LYS A 47 16.19 -4.09 4.09
CA LYS A 47 16.43 -5.45 4.55
C LYS A 47 15.63 -6.48 3.74
N TYR A 48 14.40 -6.14 3.37
CA TYR A 48 13.50 -7.03 2.63
C TYR A 48 13.63 -6.87 1.12
N VAL A 49 13.94 -5.68 0.65
CA VAL A 49 13.91 -5.31 -0.78
C VAL A 49 15.25 -5.53 -1.46
N ASN A 50 16.38 -5.14 -0.82
CA ASN A 50 17.71 -5.16 -1.43
C ASN A 50 18.38 -6.54 -1.33
N GLN A 51 17.81 -7.52 -2.00
CA GLN A 51 18.20 -8.93 -1.89
C GLN A 51 19.06 -9.45 -3.04
N LEU A 52 19.31 -8.64 -4.09
CA LEU A 52 20.03 -9.11 -5.26
C LEU A 52 21.56 -9.01 -5.10
N HIS A 53 22.05 -8.12 -4.26
CA HIS A 53 23.48 -7.94 -3.97
C HIS A 53 24.34 -7.72 -5.23
N LEU A 54 23.78 -7.02 -6.22
CA LEU A 54 24.46 -6.78 -7.50
C LEU A 54 25.40 -5.58 -7.47
N ARG A 55 25.17 -4.65 -6.54
CA ARG A 55 25.95 -3.42 -6.38
C ARG A 55 26.27 -3.20 -4.92
N THR A 56 27.56 -2.98 -4.65
CA THR A 56 28.09 -2.62 -3.35
C THR A 56 28.65 -1.19 -3.35
N LEU A 57 28.65 -0.55 -2.21
CA LEU A 57 29.29 0.75 -2.00
C LEU A 57 30.80 0.57 -1.73
N LYS A 58 31.53 1.69 -1.67
CA LYS A 58 32.99 1.67 -1.45
C LYS A 58 33.41 1.05 -0.10
N ASP A 59 32.53 1.08 0.89
CA ASP A 59 32.71 0.49 2.22
C ASP A 59 32.32 -1.01 2.27
N GLY A 60 31.96 -1.61 1.14
CA GLY A 60 31.52 -3.00 1.03
C GLY A 60 30.07 -3.26 1.40
N SER A 61 29.32 -2.25 1.85
CA SER A 61 27.90 -2.38 2.13
C SER A 61 27.08 -2.51 0.84
N ILE A 62 25.91 -3.12 0.95
CA ILE A 62 24.97 -3.27 -0.18
C ILE A 62 24.30 -1.93 -0.45
N ALA A 63 24.37 -1.45 -1.69
CA ALA A 63 23.72 -0.20 -2.07
C ALA A 63 22.20 -0.35 -1.96
N SER A 64 21.56 0.61 -1.29
CA SER A 64 20.10 0.70 -1.24
C SER A 64 19.59 1.42 -2.49
N ASP A 65 19.36 0.65 -3.55
CA ASP A 65 18.91 1.18 -4.84
C ASP A 65 18.07 0.17 -5.64
N ALA A 66 17.53 0.65 -6.77
CA ALA A 66 16.71 -0.17 -7.65
C ALA A 66 17.46 -1.37 -8.27
N VAL A 67 18.80 -1.31 -8.34
CA VAL A 67 19.64 -2.39 -8.91
C VAL A 67 19.62 -3.60 -7.98
N ASN A 68 19.65 -3.37 -6.67
CA ASN A 68 19.63 -4.43 -5.65
C ASN A 68 18.22 -4.87 -5.27
N SER A 69 17.19 -4.16 -5.73
CA SER A 69 15.81 -4.46 -5.38
C SER A 69 15.33 -5.75 -6.07
N ILE A 70 14.80 -6.70 -5.28
CA ILE A 70 14.16 -7.91 -5.79
C ILE A 70 12.94 -7.59 -6.66
N PHE A 71 12.28 -6.45 -6.43
CA PHE A 71 11.17 -5.98 -7.24
C PHE A 71 11.55 -5.62 -8.68
N ARG A 72 12.84 -5.60 -9.01
CA ARG A 72 13.32 -5.53 -10.39
C ARG A 72 12.84 -6.72 -11.24
N GLY A 73 12.68 -7.88 -10.63
CA GLY A 73 12.12 -9.07 -11.29
C GLY A 73 10.60 -9.04 -11.48
N ILE A 74 9.91 -8.01 -10.99
CA ILE A 74 8.47 -7.85 -11.17
C ILE A 74 8.22 -6.71 -12.14
N GLN A 75 7.55 -7.02 -13.25
CA GLN A 75 7.16 -6.03 -14.25
C GLN A 75 5.64 -5.98 -14.34
N VAL A 76 5.08 -4.79 -14.28
CA VAL A 76 3.63 -4.55 -14.35
C VAL A 76 3.39 -3.54 -15.47
N SER A 77 2.59 -3.94 -16.46
CA SER A 77 2.16 -3.01 -17.51
C SER A 77 1.15 -2.01 -16.96
N ASP A 78 1.01 -0.88 -17.64
CA ASP A 78 -0.19 -0.08 -17.48
C ASP A 78 -1.43 -0.93 -17.76
N SER A 79 -2.57 -0.59 -17.17
CA SER A 79 -3.80 -1.27 -17.48
C SER A 79 -4.25 -0.99 -18.91
N LEU A 80 -5.08 -1.84 -19.46
CA LEU A 80 -5.85 -1.48 -20.63
C LEU A 80 -6.70 -0.25 -20.32
N SER A 81 -7.03 0.53 -21.37
CA SER A 81 -7.89 1.70 -21.25
C SER A 81 -9.22 1.33 -20.62
N ILE A 82 -9.69 2.18 -19.72
CA ILE A 82 -10.99 2.09 -19.09
C ILE A 82 -11.96 2.88 -19.97
N SER A 83 -13.06 2.24 -20.40
CA SER A 83 -14.08 2.90 -21.19
C SER A 83 -14.73 4.03 -20.40
N ASP A 84 -15.06 5.13 -21.08
CA ASP A 84 -15.74 6.29 -20.46
C ASP A 84 -17.06 5.89 -19.79
N ASN A 85 -17.76 4.86 -20.32
CA ASN A 85 -18.96 4.28 -19.71
C ASN A 85 -18.71 3.62 -18.36
N CYS A 86 -17.47 3.31 -18.05
CA CYS A 86 -17.03 2.73 -16.78
C CYS A 86 -16.43 3.79 -15.85
N MET A 87 -16.56 5.07 -16.18
CA MET A 87 -16.10 6.17 -15.34
C MET A 87 -17.30 6.87 -14.70
N MET A 88 -17.08 7.35 -13.47
CA MET A 88 -18.10 8.10 -12.72
C MET A 88 -17.46 9.22 -11.90
N LEU A 89 -18.24 10.26 -11.63
CA LEU A 89 -17.89 11.26 -10.63
C LEU A 89 -18.42 10.83 -9.26
N ALA A 90 -17.53 10.68 -8.29
CA ALA A 90 -17.87 10.34 -6.91
C ALA A 90 -17.59 11.52 -5.99
N GLY A 91 -18.57 11.93 -5.19
CA GLY A 91 -18.40 12.89 -4.11
C GLY A 91 -17.54 12.29 -3.00
N LYS A 92 -16.72 13.14 -2.35
CA LYS A 92 -15.88 12.72 -1.22
C LYS A 92 -16.62 12.94 0.09
N THR A 93 -16.66 11.90 0.92
CA THR A 93 -17.13 11.97 2.30
C THR A 93 -16.03 11.45 3.22
N ASP A 94 -15.66 12.22 4.22
CA ASP A 94 -14.78 11.74 5.28
C ASP A 94 -15.63 11.16 6.42
N SER A 95 -15.23 9.99 6.90
CA SER A 95 -15.86 9.30 8.03
C SER A 95 -14.92 9.29 9.22
N ALA A 96 -15.44 9.67 10.38
CA ALA A 96 -14.72 9.61 11.64
C ALA A 96 -15.02 8.29 12.38
N THR A 97 -14.18 7.95 13.34
CA THR A 97 -14.32 6.71 14.12
C THR A 97 -15.52 6.73 15.07
N ASP A 98 -16.04 7.91 15.41
CA ASP A 98 -17.28 8.11 16.17
C ASP A 98 -18.56 7.90 15.34
N GLY A 99 -18.42 7.60 14.04
CA GLY A 99 -19.51 7.47 13.07
C GLY A 99 -19.97 8.77 12.43
N GLY A 100 -19.34 9.90 12.79
CA GLY A 100 -19.58 11.19 12.14
C GLY A 100 -19.13 11.14 10.67
N THR A 101 -19.87 11.82 9.80
CA THR A 101 -19.53 11.93 8.38
C THR A 101 -19.55 13.38 7.94
N HIS A 102 -18.52 13.79 7.19
CA HIS A 102 -18.43 15.10 6.59
C HIS A 102 -18.30 14.99 5.07
N SER A 103 -19.28 15.52 4.35
CA SER A 103 -19.18 15.68 2.90
C SER A 103 -18.26 16.84 2.57
N ILE A 104 -17.25 16.57 1.75
CA ILE A 104 -16.33 17.59 1.25
C ILE A 104 -16.81 18.00 -0.14
N ASN A 105 -16.81 19.29 -0.41
CA ASN A 105 -17.17 19.81 -1.75
C ASN A 105 -16.06 19.51 -2.76
N LEU A 106 -15.85 18.21 -3.00
CA LEU A 106 -14.85 17.67 -3.90
C LEU A 106 -15.42 16.43 -4.56
N CYS A 107 -15.39 16.41 -5.89
CA CYS A 107 -15.67 15.22 -6.67
C CYS A 107 -14.36 14.65 -7.24
N ARG A 108 -14.33 13.34 -7.37
CA ARG A 108 -13.25 12.62 -8.03
C ARG A 108 -13.80 11.79 -9.18
N GLU A 109 -13.08 11.81 -10.27
CA GLU A 109 -13.30 10.86 -11.34
C GLU A 109 -12.76 9.49 -10.91
N CYS A 110 -13.62 8.49 -10.94
CA CYS A 110 -13.34 7.15 -10.45
C CYS A 110 -13.82 6.11 -11.45
N ALA A 111 -13.19 4.95 -11.46
CA ALA A 111 -13.78 3.78 -12.13
C ALA A 111 -15.05 3.36 -11.38
N ALA A 112 -16.11 3.08 -12.12
CA ALA A 112 -17.36 2.63 -11.55
C ALA A 112 -17.19 1.26 -10.87
N PRO A 113 -17.93 0.97 -9.79
CA PRO A 113 -17.88 -0.34 -9.14
C PRO A 113 -18.17 -1.47 -10.14
N GLY A 114 -17.41 -2.56 -10.05
CA GLY A 114 -17.50 -3.70 -10.96
C GLY A 114 -16.72 -3.55 -12.27
N THR A 115 -16.07 -2.41 -12.51
CA THR A 115 -15.21 -2.24 -13.68
C THR A 115 -14.04 -3.21 -13.65
N ALA A 116 -13.91 -4.04 -14.69
CA ALA A 116 -12.80 -4.97 -14.82
C ALA A 116 -11.53 -4.25 -15.30
N ILE A 117 -10.49 -4.25 -14.47
CA ILE A 117 -9.19 -3.68 -14.79
C ILE A 117 -8.23 -4.81 -15.19
N ARG A 118 -7.70 -4.73 -16.41
CA ARG A 118 -6.80 -5.73 -16.97
C ARG A 118 -5.40 -5.18 -17.18
N PHE A 119 -4.39 -5.90 -16.70
CA PHE A 119 -2.99 -5.56 -16.87
C PHE A 119 -2.15 -6.83 -16.99
N LYS A 120 -0.91 -6.71 -17.44
CA LYS A 120 0.04 -7.82 -17.53
C LYS A 120 1.03 -7.75 -16.36
N LEU A 121 1.13 -8.85 -15.62
CA LEU A 121 2.15 -9.07 -14.60
C LEU A 121 3.16 -10.08 -15.12
N THR A 122 4.43 -9.75 -15.09
CA THR A 122 5.54 -10.65 -15.46
C THR A 122 6.45 -10.83 -14.26
N LEU A 123 6.72 -12.08 -13.92
CA LEU A 123 7.64 -12.50 -12.85
C LEU A 123 8.88 -13.11 -13.49
N ASP A 124 9.99 -12.39 -13.52
CA ASP A 124 11.27 -12.85 -14.04
C ASP A 124 11.96 -13.75 -12.99
N GLN A 125 11.81 -15.03 -13.13
CA GLN A 125 12.38 -16.01 -12.21
C GLN A 125 13.91 -16.08 -12.28
N SER A 126 14.54 -15.59 -13.34
CA SER A 126 16.00 -15.47 -13.40
C SER A 126 16.52 -14.47 -12.35
N VAL A 127 15.71 -13.45 -12.05
CA VAL A 127 15.98 -12.43 -11.02
C VAL A 127 15.41 -12.86 -9.66
N LEU A 128 14.16 -13.32 -9.63
CA LEU A 128 13.42 -13.63 -8.40
C LEU A 128 13.91 -14.93 -7.73
N LYS A 129 14.42 -15.88 -8.49
CA LYS A 129 14.96 -17.15 -7.99
C LYS A 129 14.01 -17.88 -7.02
N GLY A 130 12.72 -17.84 -7.31
CA GLY A 130 11.68 -18.46 -6.48
C GLY A 130 11.31 -17.72 -5.19
N ARG A 131 11.96 -16.60 -4.87
CA ARG A 131 11.66 -15.81 -3.64
C ARG A 131 10.31 -15.12 -3.70
N ILE A 132 9.90 -14.73 -4.90
CA ILE A 132 8.56 -14.19 -5.16
C ILE A 132 7.95 -14.99 -6.29
N THR A 133 6.83 -15.63 -5.99
CA THR A 133 6.03 -16.42 -6.92
C THR A 133 4.66 -15.79 -7.08
N LYS A 134 3.86 -16.28 -8.03
CA LYS A 134 2.46 -15.89 -8.16
C LYS A 134 1.69 -16.15 -6.85
N ASP A 135 1.89 -17.33 -6.27
CA ASP A 135 1.14 -17.74 -5.08
C ASP A 135 1.54 -16.89 -3.87
N SER A 136 2.85 -16.66 -3.66
CA SER A 136 3.30 -15.79 -2.57
C SER A 136 2.82 -14.33 -2.70
N LEU A 137 2.62 -13.81 -3.92
CA LEU A 137 2.01 -12.50 -4.13
C LEU A 137 0.52 -12.52 -3.79
N LEU A 138 -0.22 -13.56 -4.18
CA LEU A 138 -1.63 -13.71 -3.82
C LEU A 138 -1.82 -13.84 -2.32
N GLU A 139 -0.99 -14.63 -1.65
CA GLU A 139 -0.97 -14.75 -0.18
C GLU A 139 -0.68 -13.39 0.48
N SER A 140 0.25 -12.63 -0.08
CA SER A 140 0.56 -11.28 0.43
C SER A 140 -0.62 -10.31 0.29
N ILE A 141 -1.40 -10.40 -0.79
CA ILE A 141 -2.62 -9.61 -0.95
C ILE A 141 -3.67 -10.01 0.08
N GLN A 142 -3.84 -11.33 0.32
CA GLN A 142 -4.76 -11.83 1.35
C GLN A 142 -4.37 -11.36 2.75
N GLN A 143 -3.08 -11.43 3.08
CA GLN A 143 -2.57 -10.94 4.36
C GLN A 143 -2.72 -9.43 4.52
N PHE A 144 -2.47 -8.66 3.45
CA PHE A 144 -2.68 -7.22 3.45
C PHE A 144 -4.14 -6.87 3.73
N ASP A 145 -5.07 -7.50 3.02
CA ASP A 145 -6.50 -7.27 3.21
C ASP A 145 -6.94 -7.64 4.64
N ALA A 146 -6.60 -8.83 5.10
CA ALA A 146 -6.93 -9.28 6.45
C ALA A 146 -6.38 -8.32 7.52
N TYR A 147 -5.12 -7.90 7.37
CA TYR A 147 -4.48 -6.96 8.29
C TYR A 147 -5.16 -5.58 8.26
N TYR A 148 -5.46 -5.07 7.05
CA TYR A 148 -6.18 -3.81 6.89
C TYR A 148 -7.56 -3.83 7.55
N GLN A 149 -8.33 -4.90 7.36
CA GLN A 149 -9.64 -5.07 7.97
C GLN A 149 -9.55 -5.13 9.50
N GLN A 150 -8.64 -5.93 10.01
CA GLN A 150 -8.50 -6.18 11.46
C GLN A 150 -7.91 -5.00 12.23
N THR A 151 -7.03 -4.22 11.61
CA THR A 151 -6.27 -3.18 12.31
C THR A 151 -6.81 -1.79 12.06
N TYR A 152 -7.38 -1.52 10.88
CA TYR A 152 -7.80 -0.18 10.49
C TYR A 152 -9.29 -0.06 10.20
N ALA A 153 -9.81 -0.84 9.25
CA ALA A 153 -11.19 -0.67 8.78
C ALA A 153 -12.24 -0.93 9.86
N ARG A 154 -11.94 -1.80 10.83
CA ARG A 154 -12.84 -2.10 11.96
C ARG A 154 -13.21 -0.88 12.81
N HIS A 155 -12.40 0.17 12.79
CA HIS A 155 -12.65 1.40 13.55
C HIS A 155 -13.66 2.34 12.90
N PHE A 156 -14.08 2.05 11.66
CA PHE A 156 -14.98 2.91 10.91
C PHE A 156 -16.30 2.19 10.64
N THR A 157 -17.39 2.89 10.89
CA THR A 157 -18.72 2.44 10.49
C THR A 157 -18.94 2.85 9.03
N LEU A 158 -19.29 1.89 8.17
CA LEU A 158 -19.62 2.21 6.78
C LEU A 158 -20.86 3.09 6.75
N PRO A 159 -20.87 4.19 5.97
CA PRO A 159 -22.06 5.02 5.76
C PRO A 159 -23.23 4.18 5.21
N ARG A 160 -24.47 4.58 5.55
CA ARG A 160 -25.65 3.97 4.94
C ARG A 160 -25.57 4.08 3.41
N GLY A 161 -25.74 2.95 2.72
CA GLY A 161 -25.64 2.87 1.26
C GLY A 161 -24.20 2.67 0.74
N ALA A 162 -23.20 2.50 1.63
CA ALA A 162 -21.88 2.06 1.19
C ALA A 162 -22.00 0.71 0.46
N VAL A 163 -21.30 0.60 -0.66
CA VAL A 163 -21.22 -0.65 -1.41
C VAL A 163 -20.52 -1.68 -0.54
N ASN A 164 -21.13 -2.84 -0.32
CA ASN A 164 -20.45 -3.96 0.31
C ASN A 164 -19.21 -4.30 -0.52
N LEU A 165 -18.05 -4.19 0.08
CA LEU A 165 -16.81 -4.62 -0.56
C LEU A 165 -16.91 -6.12 -0.87
N PRO A 166 -16.39 -6.56 -2.02
CA PRO A 166 -16.40 -7.98 -2.36
C PRO A 166 -15.69 -8.77 -1.25
N GLN A 167 -16.16 -9.97 -0.96
CA GLN A 167 -15.54 -10.86 0.04
C GLN A 167 -14.19 -11.45 -0.45
N GLN A 168 -13.61 -10.90 -1.50
CA GLN A 168 -12.34 -11.33 -2.03
C GLN A 168 -11.24 -10.36 -1.60
N PRO A 169 -10.00 -10.85 -1.39
CA PRO A 169 -8.89 -10.00 -1.04
C PRO A 169 -8.69 -8.87 -2.04
N TYR A 170 -8.40 -7.67 -1.55
CA TYR A 170 -8.22 -6.51 -2.40
C TYR A 170 -6.98 -5.68 -2.05
N LEU A 171 -6.51 -4.93 -3.03
CA LEU A 171 -5.50 -3.89 -2.87
C LEU A 171 -6.16 -2.52 -2.95
N ILE A 172 -5.60 -1.56 -2.23
CA ILE A 172 -6.09 -0.19 -2.23
C ILE A 172 -5.23 0.65 -3.16
N LEU A 173 -5.87 1.23 -4.18
CA LEU A 173 -5.22 2.04 -5.21
C LEU A 173 -5.84 3.43 -5.28
N GLY A 174 -5.08 4.37 -5.83
CA GLY A 174 -5.56 5.69 -6.19
C GLY A 174 -5.52 6.72 -5.07
N GLY A 175 -6.15 7.85 -5.32
CA GLY A 175 -6.23 8.96 -4.40
C GLY A 175 -7.17 8.67 -3.23
N GLY A 176 -6.80 9.12 -2.02
CA GLY A 176 -7.63 8.90 -0.83
C GLY A 176 -7.50 7.54 -0.17
N SER A 177 -6.55 6.70 -0.63
CA SER A 177 -6.25 5.40 0.00
C SER A 177 -5.73 5.51 1.45
N GLY A 178 -5.41 6.70 1.90
CA GLY A 178 -4.95 6.96 3.26
C GLY A 178 -3.49 6.56 3.52
N PHE A 179 -3.00 6.97 4.67
CA PHE A 179 -1.63 6.67 5.10
C PHE A 179 -1.45 5.19 5.43
N PHE A 180 -2.44 4.59 6.10
CA PHE A 180 -2.38 3.20 6.53
C PHE A 180 -2.11 2.24 5.36
N ALA A 181 -2.83 2.40 4.26
CA ALA A 181 -2.71 1.52 3.09
C ALA A 181 -1.37 1.63 2.33
N LYS A 182 -0.54 2.62 2.66
CA LYS A 182 0.74 2.91 1.99
C LYS A 182 1.93 2.87 2.93
N SER A 183 1.71 2.59 4.22
CA SER A 183 2.74 2.64 5.25
C SER A 183 2.98 1.27 5.85
N LEU A 184 4.22 1.04 6.25
CA LEU A 184 4.61 -0.12 7.06
C LEU A 184 4.66 0.21 8.56
N ALA A 185 4.23 1.41 8.98
CA ALA A 185 4.28 1.82 10.37
C ALA A 185 3.56 0.84 11.30
N TYR A 186 2.35 0.48 10.93
CA TYR A 186 1.51 -0.39 11.77
C TYR A 186 1.99 -1.85 11.80
N PRO A 187 2.29 -2.52 10.69
CA PRO A 187 2.80 -3.89 10.77
C PRO A 187 4.16 -3.97 11.46
N TYR A 188 4.94 -2.90 11.40
CA TYR A 188 6.29 -2.85 11.98
C TYR A 188 6.29 -2.55 13.49
N LEU A 189 5.49 -1.57 13.92
CA LEU A 189 5.45 -1.08 15.31
C LEU A 189 4.32 -1.73 16.13
N GLY A 190 3.38 -2.39 15.47
CA GLY A 190 2.11 -2.78 16.07
C GLY A 190 1.08 -1.64 16.03
N GLU A 191 -0.16 -1.95 16.37
CA GLU A 191 -1.29 -1.01 16.21
C GLU A 191 -1.13 0.25 17.07
N GLU A 192 -0.89 0.11 18.38
CA GLU A 192 -0.78 1.24 19.31
C GLU A 192 0.42 2.15 19.01
N GLU A 193 1.61 1.58 18.90
CA GLU A 193 2.82 2.36 18.63
C GLU A 193 2.82 2.93 17.21
N GLY A 194 2.27 2.20 16.24
CA GLY A 194 2.07 2.68 14.88
C GLY A 194 1.15 3.89 14.83
N LEU A 195 0.07 3.89 15.61
CA LEU A 195 -0.85 5.02 15.73
C LEU A 195 -0.16 6.24 16.37
N ARG A 196 0.53 6.03 17.50
CA ARG A 196 1.29 7.11 18.18
C ARG A 196 2.35 7.72 17.25
N TRP A 197 3.13 6.87 16.60
CA TRP A 197 4.16 7.32 15.66
C TRP A 197 3.54 8.12 14.50
N THR A 198 2.46 7.63 13.92
CA THR A 198 1.75 8.31 12.83
C THR A 198 1.24 9.69 13.27
N ALA A 199 0.61 9.77 14.44
CA ALA A 199 0.12 11.03 14.98
C ALA A 199 1.27 12.03 15.22
N GLU A 200 2.41 11.59 15.73
CA GLU A 200 3.60 12.43 15.88
C GLU A 200 4.13 12.94 14.54
N GLN A 201 4.19 12.07 13.51
CA GLN A 201 4.62 12.48 12.17
C GLN A 201 3.65 13.51 11.56
N MET A 202 2.34 13.29 11.71
CA MET A 202 1.32 14.24 11.23
C MET A 202 1.43 15.60 11.93
N LYS A 203 1.63 15.61 13.25
CA LYS A 203 1.88 16.87 14.01
C LYS A 203 3.13 17.62 13.52
N GLN A 204 4.17 16.90 13.14
CA GLN A 204 5.39 17.52 12.62
C GLN A 204 5.20 18.08 11.20
N MET A 205 4.49 17.37 10.34
CA MET A 205 4.24 17.79 8.96
C MET A 205 3.20 18.89 8.84
N PHE A 206 2.17 18.85 9.67
CA PHE A 206 1.00 19.73 9.60
C PHE A 206 0.81 20.51 10.93
N ARG A 207 1.78 21.32 11.29
CA ARG A 207 1.86 22.02 12.59
C ARG A 207 0.64 22.87 12.94
N ASN A 208 -0.14 23.30 11.95
CA ASN A 208 -1.30 24.17 12.12
C ASN A 208 -2.65 23.42 12.16
N HIS A 209 -2.63 22.10 12.13
CA HIS A 209 -3.84 21.28 12.20
C HIS A 209 -3.89 20.46 13.49
N LYS A 210 -5.09 20.36 14.08
CA LYS A 210 -5.31 19.42 15.19
C LYS A 210 -5.33 17.99 14.62
N HIS A 211 -4.52 17.15 15.17
CA HIS A 211 -4.45 15.71 14.85
C HIS A 211 -4.84 14.97 16.14
N GLU A 212 -6.12 14.67 16.26
CA GLU A 212 -6.70 13.86 17.34
C GLU A 212 -6.86 12.42 16.90
#